data_aebae4ded87b1232a29b26c6b013cee3
#
_entry.id   aebae4ded87b1232a29b26c6b013cee3
#
_cell.length_a   1.000
_cell.length_b   1.000
_cell.length_c   1.000
_cell.angle_alpha   90.00
_cell.angle_beta   90.00
_cell.angle_gamma   90.00
#
_symmetry.space_group_name_H-M   'P 1'
#
loop_
_entity.id
_entity.type
_entity.pdbx_description
1 polymer ?
#
loop_
_entity_poly.entity_id
_entity_poly.type
_entity_poly.pdbx_seq_one_letter_code
_entity_poly.pdbx_strand_id
1 'polypeptide(L)' 'MKLPRDITGVELVKRLAYLEYRVIRQTGSHIRVTTQKNGIHSLTIPAHNPLKIGTLSSILNDVANHFSMTKETLLEH' A
#
# COMPACT_ATOMS: atom_id res chain seq x y z
N MET A 1 14.10 10.80 1.04
CA MET A 1 13.76 9.36 1.01
C MET A 1 13.64 8.87 -0.43
N LYS A 2 14.13 7.67 -0.67
CA LYS A 2 14.11 7.08 -2.01
C LYS A 2 13.02 6.01 -2.10
N LEU A 3 12.02 6.23 -2.94
CA LEU A 3 10.96 5.25 -3.15
C LEU A 3 11.48 4.06 -3.97
N PRO A 4 10.99 2.83 -3.68
CA PRO A 4 11.33 1.68 -4.51
C PRO A 4 10.84 1.91 -5.94
N ARG A 5 11.65 1.51 -6.91
CA ARG A 5 11.28 1.56 -8.32
C ARG A 5 10.84 0.17 -8.77
N ASP A 6 10.02 0.14 -9.81
CA ASP A 6 9.58 -1.11 -10.45
C ASP A 6 8.83 -2.04 -9.50
N ILE A 7 8.27 -1.50 -8.41
CA ILE A 7 7.40 -2.28 -7.55
C ILE A 7 6.03 -2.45 -8.23
N THR A 8 5.52 -3.68 -8.21
CA THR A 8 4.20 -3.96 -8.76
C THR A 8 3.12 -3.75 -7.69
N GLY A 9 1.86 -3.62 -8.12
CA GLY A 9 0.75 -3.52 -7.19
C GLY A 9 0.68 -4.74 -6.28
N VAL A 10 0.90 -5.94 -6.83
CA VAL A 10 0.89 -7.20 -6.05
C VAL A 10 2.01 -7.20 -5.00
N GLU A 11 3.20 -6.74 -5.37
CA GLU A 11 4.30 -6.64 -4.42
C GLU A 11 4.00 -5.66 -3.30
N LEU A 12 3.36 -4.54 -3.61
CA LEU A 12 2.98 -3.56 -2.60
C LEU A 12 1.97 -4.16 -1.61
N VAL A 13 0.99 -4.91 -2.10
CA VAL A 13 0.04 -5.62 -1.23
C VAL A 13 0.80 -6.52 -0.24
N LYS A 14 1.78 -7.27 -0.73
CA LYS A 14 2.59 -8.14 0.12
C LYS A 14 3.41 -7.36 1.15
N ARG A 15 3.95 -6.21 0.75
CA ARG A 15 4.72 -5.36 1.67
C ARG A 15 3.85 -4.79 2.79
N LEU A 16 2.59 -4.50 2.50
CA LEU A 16 1.68 -3.93 3.50
C LEU A 16 1.04 -4.98 4.40
N ALA A 17 1.29 -6.26 4.14
CA ALA A 17 0.67 -7.35 4.92
C ALA A 17 1.05 -7.32 6.41
N TYR A 18 2.26 -6.81 6.75
CA TYR A 18 2.65 -6.72 8.16
C TYR A 18 1.78 -5.73 8.94
N LEU A 19 1.10 -4.81 8.24
CA LEU A 19 0.15 -3.89 8.84
C LEU A 19 -1.28 -4.45 8.81
N GLU A 20 -1.40 -5.75 8.54
CA GLU A 20 -2.66 -6.49 8.52
C GLU A 20 -3.63 -6.05 7.43
N TYR A 21 -3.11 -5.45 6.36
CA TYR A 21 -3.94 -5.21 5.17
C TYR A 21 -4.25 -6.54 4.49
N ARG A 22 -5.52 -6.76 4.25
CA ARG A 22 -6.02 -7.99 3.59
C ARG A 22 -6.74 -7.63 2.32
N VAL A 23 -6.56 -8.43 1.30
CA VAL A 23 -7.34 -8.29 0.07
C VAL A 23 -8.76 -8.73 0.35
N ILE A 24 -9.70 -7.81 0.18
CA ILE A 24 -11.11 -8.11 0.38
C ILE A 24 -11.86 -8.20 -0.94
N ARG A 25 -11.27 -7.68 -2.02
CA ARG A 25 -11.90 -7.67 -3.33
C ARG A 25 -10.86 -7.37 -4.40
N GLN A 26 -11.04 -7.96 -5.56
CA GLN A 26 -10.26 -7.59 -6.74
C GLN A 26 -11.20 -7.53 -7.92
N THR A 27 -11.20 -6.39 -8.62
CA THR A 27 -12.01 -6.16 -9.81
C THR A 27 -11.08 -5.68 -10.91
N GLY A 28 -10.87 -6.52 -11.94
CA GLY A 28 -9.92 -6.18 -13.00
C GLY A 28 -8.54 -5.93 -12.41
N SER A 29 -7.99 -4.75 -12.65
CA SER A 29 -6.68 -4.35 -12.18
C SER A 29 -6.72 -3.57 -10.86
N HIS A 30 -7.83 -3.60 -10.14
CA HIS A 30 -7.98 -2.88 -8.87
C HIS A 30 -8.07 -3.87 -7.71
N ILE A 31 -7.13 -3.77 -6.78
CA ILE A 31 -7.06 -4.63 -5.60
C ILE A 31 -7.51 -3.82 -4.39
N ARG A 32 -8.64 -4.20 -3.80
CA ARG A 32 -9.15 -3.53 -2.60
C ARG A 32 -8.61 -4.23 -1.37
N VAL A 33 -7.93 -3.48 -0.51
CA VAL A 33 -7.36 -4.01 0.73
C VAL A 33 -7.89 -3.21 1.92
N THR A 34 -7.98 -3.88 3.07
CA THR A 34 -8.42 -3.24 4.30
C THR A 34 -7.65 -3.78 5.49
N THR A 35 -7.49 -2.94 6.49
CA THR A 35 -6.94 -3.32 7.80
C THR A 35 -7.86 -2.81 8.89
N GLN A 36 -7.87 -3.50 10.02
CA GLN A 36 -8.53 -3.02 11.23
C GLN A 36 -7.53 -2.50 12.25
N LYS A 37 -6.24 -2.64 11.94
CA LYS A 37 -5.17 -2.19 12.82
C LYS A 37 -5.18 -0.66 12.90
N ASN A 38 -5.18 -0.13 14.11
CA ASN A 38 -5.27 1.30 14.38
C ASN A 38 -6.52 1.95 13.79
N GLY A 39 -7.63 1.21 13.78
CA GLY A 39 -8.88 1.63 13.17
C GLY A 39 -9.02 1.12 11.74
N ILE A 40 -10.23 1.07 11.24
CA ILE A 40 -10.50 0.55 9.90
C ILE A 40 -9.94 1.51 8.85
N HIS A 41 -9.14 0.98 7.94
CA HIS A 41 -8.59 1.76 6.83
C HIS A 41 -8.58 0.90 5.57
N SER A 42 -9.17 1.41 4.52
CA SER A 42 -9.26 0.70 3.23
C SER A 42 -8.65 1.54 2.13
N LEU A 43 -8.03 0.88 1.17
CA LEU A 43 -7.51 1.57 -0.01
C LEU A 43 -7.51 0.62 -1.21
N THR A 44 -7.35 1.21 -2.38
CA THR A 44 -7.31 0.47 -3.64
C THR A 44 -5.91 0.58 -4.21
N ILE A 45 -5.32 -0.58 -4.52
CA ILE A 45 -3.98 -0.66 -5.10
C ILE A 45 -4.13 -1.17 -6.54
N PRO A 46 -3.73 -0.38 -7.55
CA PRO A 46 -3.76 -0.87 -8.93
C PRO A 46 -2.78 -2.03 -9.11
N ALA A 47 -3.20 -3.07 -9.81
CA ALA A 47 -2.34 -4.23 -10.09
C ALA A 47 -1.45 -3.96 -11.30
N HIS A 48 -0.82 -2.79 -11.34
CA HIS A 48 0.05 -2.39 -12.44
C HIS A 48 1.48 -2.90 -12.23
N ASN A 49 2.17 -3.13 -13.30
CA ASN A 49 3.55 -3.62 -13.32
C ASN A 49 4.40 -2.73 -14.24
N PRO A 50 5.15 -1.76 -13.73
CA PRO A 50 5.21 -1.34 -12.31
C PRO A 50 4.13 -0.31 -11.96
N LEU A 51 4.00 -0.01 -10.67
CA LEU A 51 3.20 1.11 -10.22
C LEU A 51 3.88 2.42 -10.62
N LYS A 52 3.08 3.41 -10.98
CA LYS A 52 3.60 4.77 -11.21
C LYS A 52 4.08 5.34 -9.88
N ILE A 53 5.17 6.09 -9.93
CA ILE A 53 5.77 6.69 -8.72
C ILE A 53 4.77 7.57 -7.96
N GLY A 54 3.98 8.37 -8.69
CA GLY A 54 2.96 9.21 -8.05
C GLY A 54 1.90 8.40 -7.33
N THR A 55 1.45 7.30 -7.94
CA THR A 55 0.48 6.38 -7.33
C THR A 55 1.06 5.73 -6.08
N LEU A 56 2.29 5.22 -6.18
CA LEU A 56 2.98 4.60 -5.06
C LEU A 56 3.13 5.59 -3.90
N SER A 57 3.59 6.80 -4.19
CA SER A 57 3.78 7.84 -3.19
C SER A 57 2.47 8.18 -2.49
N SER A 58 1.38 8.29 -3.24
CA SER A 58 0.05 8.60 -2.70
C SER A 58 -0.43 7.49 -1.76
N ILE A 59 -0.27 6.24 -2.15
CA ILE A 59 -0.65 5.10 -1.32
C ILE A 59 0.16 5.07 -0.02
N LEU A 60 1.48 5.27 -0.13
CA LEU A 60 2.35 5.26 1.05
C LEU A 60 2.04 6.41 1.99
N ASN A 61 1.70 7.60 1.47
CA ASN A 61 1.27 8.72 2.29
C ASN A 61 0.00 8.39 3.07
N ASP A 62 -0.96 7.77 2.40
CA ASP A 62 -2.24 7.43 3.01
C ASP A 62 -2.04 6.42 4.16
N VAL A 63 -1.25 5.39 3.92
CA VAL A 63 -0.93 4.38 4.94
C VAL A 63 -0.14 5.00 6.09
N ALA A 64 0.88 5.79 5.78
CA ALA A 64 1.71 6.44 6.80
C ALA A 64 0.86 7.35 7.70
N ASN A 65 -0.07 8.10 7.11
CA ASN A 65 -0.97 8.95 7.88
C ASN A 65 -1.86 8.15 8.80
N HIS A 66 -2.39 7.02 8.32
CA HIS A 66 -3.26 6.17 9.14
C HIS A 66 -2.54 5.63 10.37
N PHE A 67 -1.28 5.27 10.23
CA PHE A 67 -0.49 4.70 11.32
C PHE A 67 0.40 5.72 12.04
N SER A 68 0.28 7.00 11.70
CA SER A 68 1.07 8.08 12.30
C SER A 68 2.58 7.79 12.23
N MET A 69 3.03 7.33 11.07
CA MET A 69 4.44 7.02 10.84
C MET A 69 4.95 7.72 9.59
N THR A 70 6.26 7.72 9.39
CA THR A 70 6.88 8.24 8.18
C THR A 70 6.91 7.17 7.10
N LYS A 71 7.08 7.59 5.84
CA LYS A 71 7.27 6.66 4.74
C LYS A 71 8.51 5.79 4.94
N GLU A 72 9.59 6.37 5.51
CA GLU A 72 10.82 5.63 5.80
C GLU A 72 10.53 4.48 6.75
N THR A 73 9.83 4.76 7.84
CA THR A 73 9.47 3.74 8.83
C THR A 73 8.59 2.67 8.17
N LEU A 74 7.65 3.08 7.36
CA LEU A 74 6.75 2.16 6.65
C LEU A 74 7.53 1.18 5.78
N LEU A 75 8.56 1.64 5.09
CA LEU A 75 9.31 0.83 4.14
C LEU A 75 10.45 0.03 4.76
N GLU A 76 10.72 0.19 6.05
CA GLU A 76 11.75 -0.58 6.77
C GLU A 76 11.37 -2.05 7.00
N HIS A 77 10.15 -2.40 6.72
CA HIS A 77 9.65 -3.76 6.96
C HIS A 77 9.56 -4.59 5.69
#